data_7c0d3f93dc5ac6718fc8e44d574abe6d
#
_entry.id   7c0d3f93dc5ac6718fc8e44d574abe6d
#
_cell.length_a   1.000
_cell.length_b   1.000
_cell.length_c   1.000
_cell.angle_alpha   90.00
_cell.angle_beta   90.00
_cell.angle_gamma   90.00
#
_symmetry.space_group_name_H-M   'P 1'
#
loop_
_entity.id
_entity.type
_entity.pdbx_description
1 polymer ?
#
loop_
_entity_poly.entity_id
_entity_poly.type
_entity_poly.pdbx_seq_one_letter_code
_entity_poly.pdbx_strand_id
1 'polypeptide(L)'
;MAKKIFNIQNNLITFVGRDGREVAGDSEDCKFVGGHFDGTNCVIKAKSHNPNQTNERNILGQGNTIDNSAQNNNVLGNFNTVENVDGTHTIGRFAHTTRHGEFNHAYTTAKGRTQRSVLMFEGTTTDANFTEIYLGGVNGQRFIIDENHDHIIGFQATVLGYRVDSGGVGDCLNRFQHVTFEYEVSSGSLDQVGSTSTKTDHKNHSNSWDNRFVATTGTPDFIKVECKGNNTSTIHWSVILNVYELKTSAI
;
A
#
# COMPACT_ATOMS: atom_id res chain seq x y z
N MET A 1 -20.45 -40.91 11.28
CA MET A 1 -19.44 -41.22 12.30
C MET A 1 -18.53 -40.02 12.49
N ALA A 2 -18.22 -39.66 13.74
CA ALA A 2 -17.32 -38.52 13.95
C ALA A 2 -15.89 -38.94 13.57
N LYS A 3 -15.35 -38.35 12.55
CA LYS A 3 -13.95 -38.46 12.10
C LYS A 3 -13.13 -37.36 12.77
N LYS A 4 -11.86 -37.59 13.06
CA LYS A 4 -10.93 -36.60 13.60
C LYS A 4 -9.88 -36.31 12.52
N ILE A 5 -9.43 -35.06 12.44
CA ILE A 5 -8.26 -34.71 11.64
C ILE A 5 -7.04 -35.38 12.29
N PHE A 6 -6.30 -36.12 11.49
CA PHE A 6 -5.12 -36.81 11.96
C PHE A 6 -3.84 -36.08 11.56
N ASN A 7 -3.75 -35.69 10.31
CA ASN A 7 -2.56 -35.04 9.76
C ASN A 7 -2.93 -34.11 8.63
N ILE A 8 -2.12 -33.08 8.42
CA ILE A 8 -2.14 -32.21 7.27
C ILE A 8 -0.74 -32.22 6.68
N GLN A 9 -0.57 -32.88 5.55
CA GLN A 9 0.73 -32.99 4.90
C GLN A 9 0.56 -32.80 3.39
N ASN A 10 1.39 -31.98 2.79
CA ASN A 10 1.34 -31.68 1.36
C ASN A 10 -0.06 -31.23 0.86
N ASN A 11 -0.75 -30.41 1.65
CA ASN A 11 -2.12 -29.95 1.40
C ASN A 11 -3.21 -31.05 1.45
N LEU A 12 -2.89 -32.25 1.84
CA LEU A 12 -3.85 -33.33 2.06
C LEU A 12 -4.26 -33.36 3.53
N ILE A 13 -5.57 -33.51 3.76
CA ILE A 13 -6.12 -33.77 5.09
C ILE A 13 -6.42 -35.25 5.20
N THR A 14 -5.78 -35.91 6.15
CA THR A 14 -6.06 -37.29 6.50
C THR A 14 -6.97 -37.32 7.74
N PHE A 15 -7.98 -38.15 7.71
CA PHE A 15 -8.92 -38.36 8.79
C PHE A 15 -8.64 -39.70 9.51
N VAL A 16 -8.98 -39.78 10.78
CA VAL A 16 -8.87 -41.03 11.59
C VAL A 16 -10.26 -41.45 12.06
N GLY A 17 -10.57 -42.70 11.85
CA GLY A 17 -11.76 -43.35 12.39
C GLY A 17 -11.66 -43.60 13.90
N ARG A 18 -12.74 -44.09 14.48
CA ARG A 18 -12.78 -44.43 15.94
C ARG A 18 -11.80 -45.55 16.34
N ASP A 19 -11.42 -46.37 15.40
CA ASP A 19 -10.44 -47.47 15.57
C ASP A 19 -8.99 -47.02 15.43
N GLY A 20 -8.76 -45.72 15.25
CA GLY A 20 -7.43 -45.14 15.06
C GLY A 20 -6.81 -45.34 13.69
N ARG A 21 -7.53 -45.89 12.72
CA ARG A 21 -7.04 -46.09 11.35
C ARG A 21 -7.35 -44.87 10.49
N GLU A 22 -6.49 -44.64 9.52
CA GLU A 22 -6.74 -43.62 8.47
C GLU A 22 -7.99 -43.99 7.66
N VAL A 23 -8.85 -43.02 7.44
CA VAL A 23 -10.06 -43.17 6.63
C VAL A 23 -10.14 -42.03 5.62
N ALA A 24 -10.65 -42.34 4.45
CA ALA A 24 -10.93 -41.31 3.44
C ALA A 24 -11.99 -40.31 3.97
N GLY A 25 -11.74 -39.02 3.83
CA GLY A 25 -12.74 -37.99 4.05
C GLY A 25 -13.73 -37.97 2.89
N ASP A 26 -14.99 -37.70 3.15
CA ASP A 26 -15.97 -37.42 2.12
C ASP A 26 -16.13 -35.88 1.91
N SER A 27 -17.00 -35.48 0.99
CA SER A 27 -17.17 -34.06 0.66
C SER A 27 -17.73 -33.23 1.84
N GLU A 28 -18.50 -33.84 2.76
CA GLU A 28 -19.04 -33.15 3.94
C GLU A 28 -17.98 -32.96 5.02
N ASP A 29 -17.18 -33.99 5.28
CA ASP A 29 -16.05 -33.91 6.18
C ASP A 29 -15.07 -32.82 5.73
N CYS A 30 -14.83 -32.78 4.42
CA CYS A 30 -13.92 -31.85 3.82
C CYS A 30 -14.39 -30.39 3.94
N LYS A 31 -15.69 -30.13 3.71
CA LYS A 31 -16.31 -28.82 3.93
C LYS A 31 -16.26 -28.41 5.38
N PHE A 32 -16.51 -29.34 6.30
CA PHE A 32 -16.51 -29.06 7.73
C PHE A 32 -15.15 -28.55 8.23
N VAL A 33 -14.04 -29.03 7.64
CA VAL A 33 -12.68 -28.59 7.99
C VAL A 33 -12.17 -27.47 7.09
N GLY A 34 -13.01 -26.88 6.23
CA GLY A 34 -12.62 -25.81 5.32
C GLY A 34 -11.80 -26.27 4.12
N GLY A 35 -11.77 -27.58 3.84
CA GLY A 35 -11.11 -28.15 2.69
C GLY A 35 -11.99 -28.22 1.44
N HIS A 36 -11.40 -28.67 0.37
CA HIS A 36 -12.06 -29.01 -0.91
C HIS A 36 -11.89 -30.51 -1.20
N PHE A 37 -12.98 -31.18 -1.55
CA PHE A 37 -12.96 -32.57 -1.98
C PHE A 37 -12.77 -32.63 -3.50
N ASP A 38 -11.68 -33.24 -3.96
CA ASP A 38 -11.33 -33.34 -5.38
C ASP A 38 -11.95 -34.56 -6.08
N GLY A 39 -12.80 -35.32 -5.39
CA GLY A 39 -13.40 -36.57 -5.81
C GLY A 39 -12.72 -37.81 -5.21
N THR A 40 -11.55 -37.66 -4.64
CA THR A 40 -10.77 -38.75 -4.03
C THR A 40 -10.24 -38.34 -2.63
N ASN A 41 -9.71 -37.14 -2.53
CA ASN A 41 -9.03 -36.64 -1.35
C ASN A 41 -9.65 -35.35 -0.83
N CYS A 42 -9.52 -35.12 0.46
CA CYS A 42 -9.77 -33.81 1.07
C CYS A 42 -8.50 -32.98 1.00
N VAL A 43 -8.54 -31.93 0.19
CA VAL A 43 -7.40 -31.05 -0.04
C VAL A 43 -7.68 -29.71 0.67
N ILE A 44 -6.78 -29.28 1.51
CA ILE A 44 -6.74 -27.88 1.84
C ILE A 44 -6.23 -27.18 0.59
N LYS A 45 -7.07 -26.33 0.00
CA LYS A 45 -6.55 -25.22 -0.79
C LYS A 45 -5.94 -24.19 0.18
N ALA A 46 -4.98 -24.60 0.99
CA ALA A 46 -3.98 -23.68 1.44
C ALA A 46 -3.42 -23.12 0.13
N LYS A 47 -3.55 -21.85 -0.10
CA LYS A 47 -2.74 -21.18 -1.11
C LYS A 47 -1.33 -21.62 -0.78
N SER A 48 -0.75 -22.40 -1.67
CA SER A 48 0.54 -23.03 -1.45
C SER A 48 1.51 -21.92 -1.07
N HIS A 49 1.96 -21.95 0.16
CA HIS A 49 3.21 -21.31 0.50
C HIS A 49 4.27 -22.16 -0.23
N ASN A 50 4.45 -21.86 -1.51
CA ASN A 50 5.51 -22.45 -2.30
C ASN A 50 6.79 -21.69 -1.91
N PRO A 51 7.71 -22.32 -1.16
CA PRO A 51 8.94 -21.65 -0.73
C PRO A 51 9.83 -21.20 -1.90
N ASN A 52 9.50 -21.61 -3.12
CA ASN A 52 10.16 -21.18 -4.36
C ASN A 52 9.35 -20.13 -5.14
N GLN A 53 8.18 -19.71 -4.65
CA GLN A 53 7.49 -18.58 -5.26
C GLN A 53 8.03 -17.28 -4.65
N THR A 54 8.74 -16.53 -5.47
CA THR A 54 9.19 -15.16 -5.18
C THR A 54 8.03 -14.17 -4.95
N ASN A 55 6.79 -14.62 -5.11
CA ASN A 55 5.57 -13.81 -5.02
C ASN A 55 4.78 -14.17 -3.77
N GLU A 56 5.24 -13.74 -2.62
CA GLU A 56 4.50 -13.95 -1.37
C GLU A 56 3.23 -13.11 -1.35
N ARG A 57 2.08 -13.80 -1.35
CA ARG A 57 0.75 -13.19 -1.22
C ARG A 57 0.02 -13.81 -0.06
N ASN A 58 -0.32 -13.01 0.93
CA ASN A 58 -1.18 -13.44 2.02
C ASN A 58 -2.57 -12.84 1.83
N ILE A 59 -3.57 -13.68 1.55
CA ILE A 59 -4.93 -13.24 1.29
C ILE A 59 -5.88 -13.95 2.22
N LEU A 60 -6.57 -13.19 3.08
CA LEU A 60 -7.62 -13.67 3.96
C LEU A 60 -8.93 -12.96 3.64
N GLY A 61 -10.02 -13.73 3.43
CA GLY A 61 -11.35 -13.23 3.11
C GLY A 61 -11.84 -13.63 1.71
N GLN A 62 -12.93 -13.04 1.27
CA GLN A 62 -13.61 -13.43 0.04
C GLN A 62 -13.58 -12.33 -1.03
N GLY A 63 -13.58 -12.74 -2.31
CA GLY A 63 -13.72 -11.82 -3.44
C GLY A 63 -12.53 -10.85 -3.63
N ASN A 64 -11.40 -11.09 -2.97
CA ASN A 64 -10.20 -10.27 -3.16
C ASN A 64 -9.54 -10.59 -4.50
N THR A 65 -9.10 -9.55 -5.20
CA THR A 65 -8.38 -9.64 -6.47
C THR A 65 -6.98 -9.06 -6.31
N ILE A 66 -5.95 -9.81 -6.71
CA ILE A 66 -4.57 -9.32 -6.78
C ILE A 66 -4.07 -9.59 -8.18
N ASP A 67 -3.54 -8.58 -8.84
CA ASP A 67 -2.93 -8.71 -10.14
C ASP A 67 -1.81 -9.77 -10.13
N ASN A 68 -1.66 -10.50 -11.25
CA ASN A 68 -0.69 -11.59 -11.33
C ASN A 68 0.77 -11.15 -11.24
N SER A 69 1.07 -9.91 -11.60
CA SER A 69 2.40 -9.32 -11.50
C SER A 69 2.73 -8.79 -10.11
N ALA A 70 1.71 -8.50 -9.28
CA ALA A 70 1.87 -7.93 -7.95
C ALA A 70 2.47 -8.93 -6.95
N GLN A 71 3.49 -8.54 -6.20
CA GLN A 71 4.28 -9.39 -5.30
C GLN A 71 4.27 -8.89 -3.85
N ASN A 72 4.54 -9.79 -2.90
CA ASN A 72 4.71 -9.46 -1.48
C ASN A 72 3.53 -8.68 -0.87
N ASN A 73 2.30 -9.04 -1.25
CA ASN A 73 1.10 -8.32 -0.83
C ASN A 73 0.34 -9.06 0.26
N ASN A 74 -0.13 -8.31 1.26
CA ASN A 74 -0.97 -8.82 2.34
C ASN A 74 -2.37 -8.20 2.23
N VAL A 75 -3.40 -9.02 2.02
CA VAL A 75 -4.78 -8.57 1.83
C VAL A 75 -5.71 -9.24 2.84
N LEU A 76 -6.34 -8.42 3.68
CA LEU A 76 -7.25 -8.86 4.73
C LEU A 76 -8.64 -8.25 4.51
N GLY A 77 -9.69 -9.09 4.43
CA GLY A 77 -11.07 -8.64 4.28
C GLY A 77 -11.69 -9.04 2.95
N ASN A 78 -12.67 -8.30 2.47
CA ASN A 78 -13.52 -8.75 1.37
C ASN A 78 -13.54 -7.77 0.20
N PHE A 79 -13.54 -8.30 -1.02
CA PHE A 79 -13.70 -7.53 -2.27
C PHE A 79 -12.63 -6.45 -2.46
N ASN A 80 -11.45 -6.63 -1.88
CA ASN A 80 -10.32 -5.72 -2.07
C ASN A 80 -9.61 -6.01 -3.39
N THR A 81 -9.01 -4.99 -3.97
CA THR A 81 -8.24 -5.09 -5.22
C THR A 81 -6.85 -4.51 -5.04
N VAL A 82 -5.83 -5.23 -5.52
CA VAL A 82 -4.44 -4.79 -5.60
C VAL A 82 -4.00 -4.88 -7.07
N GLU A 83 -3.61 -3.77 -7.67
CA GLU A 83 -3.29 -3.67 -9.09
C GLU A 83 -1.82 -3.33 -9.32
N ASN A 84 -1.06 -4.25 -9.96
CA ASN A 84 0.32 -4.06 -10.45
C ASN A 84 1.32 -3.46 -9.46
N VAL A 85 1.16 -3.71 -8.16
CA VAL A 85 1.97 -3.08 -7.12
C VAL A 85 2.46 -4.10 -6.09
N ASP A 86 3.63 -3.83 -5.53
CA ASP A 86 4.33 -4.73 -4.62
C ASP A 86 4.43 -4.17 -3.20
N GLY A 87 4.60 -5.09 -2.24
CA GLY A 87 4.90 -4.75 -0.86
C GLY A 87 3.76 -4.07 -0.11
N THR A 88 2.50 -4.32 -0.50
CA THR A 88 1.34 -3.60 0.04
C THR A 88 0.64 -4.33 1.18
N HIS A 89 -0.03 -3.55 2.03
CA HIS A 89 -0.96 -4.05 3.04
C HIS A 89 -2.34 -3.45 2.80
N THR A 90 -3.30 -4.29 2.42
CA THR A 90 -4.66 -3.88 2.09
C THR A 90 -5.65 -4.50 3.07
N ILE A 91 -6.39 -3.68 3.78
CA ILE A 91 -7.29 -4.13 4.85
C ILE A 91 -8.69 -3.55 4.65
N GLY A 92 -9.71 -4.38 4.86
CA GLY A 92 -11.10 -3.94 4.95
C GLY A 92 -12.02 -4.46 3.87
N ARG A 93 -12.85 -3.60 3.32
CA ARG A 93 -13.83 -3.95 2.30
C ARG A 93 -13.83 -2.95 1.16
N PHE A 94 -13.69 -3.45 -0.08
CA PHE A 94 -13.59 -2.67 -1.31
C PHE A 94 -12.40 -1.68 -1.34
N ALA A 95 -11.33 -1.95 -0.61
CA ALA A 95 -10.09 -1.20 -0.75
C ALA A 95 -9.49 -1.40 -2.15
N HIS A 96 -8.93 -0.34 -2.70
CA HIS A 96 -8.27 -0.35 -3.99
C HIS A 96 -6.84 0.19 -3.85
N THR A 97 -5.87 -0.71 -3.93
CA THR A 97 -4.45 -0.42 -3.75
C THR A 97 -3.76 -0.37 -5.10
N THR A 98 -3.16 0.77 -5.40
CA THR A 98 -2.57 1.08 -6.72
C THR A 98 -1.16 1.64 -6.63
N ARG A 99 -0.56 1.68 -5.43
CA ARG A 99 0.76 2.26 -5.20
C ARG A 99 1.67 1.29 -4.46
N HIS A 100 2.92 1.21 -4.86
CA HIS A 100 3.92 0.36 -4.21
C HIS A 100 4.14 0.75 -2.74
N GLY A 101 4.28 -0.24 -1.87
CA GLY A 101 4.49 -0.03 -0.43
C GLY A 101 3.31 0.60 0.30
N GLU A 102 2.13 0.69 -0.32
CA GLU A 102 0.94 1.33 0.25
C GLU A 102 0.36 0.48 1.39
N PHE A 103 0.14 1.11 2.54
CA PHE A 103 -0.76 0.57 3.56
C PHE A 103 -2.13 1.19 3.37
N ASN A 104 -3.10 0.41 2.88
CA ASN A 104 -4.43 0.88 2.52
C ASN A 104 -5.51 0.26 3.42
N HIS A 105 -6.40 1.09 3.93
CA HIS A 105 -7.55 0.69 4.72
C HIS A 105 -8.83 1.34 4.19
N ALA A 106 -9.82 0.51 3.85
CA ALA A 106 -11.14 0.98 3.44
C ALA A 106 -12.27 0.16 4.06
N TYR A 107 -13.39 0.80 4.28
CA TYR A 107 -14.67 0.15 4.58
C TYR A 107 -15.77 0.91 3.87
N THR A 108 -16.01 0.55 2.62
CA THR A 108 -16.87 1.28 1.70
C THR A 108 -17.82 0.36 0.96
N THR A 109 -18.68 0.91 0.13
CA THR A 109 -19.70 0.17 -0.65
C THR A 109 -19.27 -0.04 -2.10
N ALA A 110 -18.22 0.61 -2.55
CA ALA A 110 -17.69 0.50 -3.91
C ALA A 110 -16.16 0.57 -3.89
N LYS A 111 -15.51 -0.04 -4.88
CA LYS A 111 -14.06 -0.14 -5.01
C LYS A 111 -13.36 1.23 -4.87
N GLY A 112 -12.53 1.38 -3.85
CA GLY A 112 -11.73 2.58 -3.60
C GLY A 112 -12.49 3.89 -3.35
N ARG A 113 -13.82 3.85 -3.15
CA ARG A 113 -14.64 5.06 -3.03
C ARG A 113 -14.23 5.97 -1.88
N THR A 114 -13.96 5.39 -0.73
CA THR A 114 -13.45 6.09 0.44
C THR A 114 -12.38 5.24 1.07
N GLN A 115 -11.17 5.72 1.09
CA GLN A 115 -10.05 4.98 1.65
C GLN A 115 -9.06 5.88 2.35
N ARG A 116 -8.30 5.28 3.26
CA ARG A 116 -7.15 5.88 3.92
C ARG A 116 -5.91 5.08 3.60
N SER A 117 -4.85 5.76 3.19
CA SER A 117 -3.57 5.13 2.89
C SER A 117 -2.44 5.78 3.67
N VAL A 118 -1.37 5.01 3.89
CA VAL A 118 -0.08 5.53 4.34
C VAL A 118 0.94 5.25 3.25
N LEU A 119 1.65 6.29 2.83
CA LEU A 119 2.70 6.24 1.82
C LEU A 119 3.99 6.80 2.42
N MET A 120 5.13 6.18 2.10
CA MET A 120 6.45 6.63 2.56
C MET A 120 7.33 6.95 1.36
N PHE A 121 7.85 8.18 1.34
CA PHE A 121 8.79 8.65 0.33
C PHE A 121 10.16 8.83 0.97
N GLU A 122 11.20 8.48 0.23
CA GLU A 122 12.58 8.62 0.65
C GLU A 122 13.44 9.17 -0.47
N GLY A 123 14.49 9.89 -0.11
CA GLY A 123 15.46 10.41 -1.05
C GLY A 123 16.55 11.24 -0.41
N THR A 124 17.43 11.75 -1.25
CA THR A 124 18.61 12.53 -0.81
C THR A 124 18.75 13.76 -1.68
N THR A 125 19.09 14.89 -1.05
CA THR A 125 19.48 16.11 -1.76
C THR A 125 20.91 16.50 -1.40
N THR A 126 21.63 17.06 -2.37
CA THR A 126 23.03 17.50 -2.21
C THR A 126 23.21 18.97 -2.60
N ASP A 127 22.12 19.64 -2.99
CA ASP A 127 22.13 21.03 -3.44
C ASP A 127 20.89 21.81 -2.96
N ALA A 128 20.78 23.06 -3.37
CA ALA A 128 19.68 23.97 -3.04
C ALA A 128 18.55 23.95 -4.09
N ASN A 129 18.48 22.95 -4.95
CA ASN A 129 17.37 22.76 -5.87
C ASN A 129 16.32 21.81 -5.29
N PHE A 130 15.06 21.95 -5.76
CA PHE A 130 14.05 20.97 -5.46
C PHE A 130 14.35 19.69 -6.26
N THR A 131 14.48 18.58 -5.55
CA THR A 131 14.72 17.24 -6.09
C THR A 131 13.56 16.34 -5.74
N GLU A 132 13.03 15.62 -6.72
CA GLU A 132 11.97 14.62 -6.51
C GLU A 132 12.50 13.47 -5.66
N ILE A 133 11.68 13.06 -4.68
CA ILE A 133 11.89 11.86 -3.89
C ILE A 133 10.76 10.87 -4.16
N TYR A 134 11.01 9.57 -3.96
CA TYR A 134 10.18 8.51 -4.49
C TYR A 134 9.62 7.60 -3.41
N LEU A 135 8.50 6.89 -3.71
CA LEU A 135 7.95 5.86 -2.84
C LEU A 135 9.00 4.79 -2.56
N GLY A 136 9.23 4.53 -1.26
CA GLY A 136 10.25 3.58 -0.80
C GLY A 136 11.67 3.86 -1.31
N GLY A 137 11.95 5.08 -1.75
CA GLY A 137 13.24 5.47 -2.33
C GLY A 137 13.50 4.92 -3.75
N VAL A 138 12.53 4.28 -4.38
CA VAL A 138 12.69 3.65 -5.70
C VAL A 138 12.38 4.65 -6.81
N ASN A 139 13.39 5.00 -7.60
CA ASN A 139 13.27 5.97 -8.69
C ASN A 139 12.11 5.64 -9.63
N GLY A 140 11.27 6.64 -9.91
CA GLY A 140 10.09 6.53 -10.76
C GLY A 140 8.83 6.03 -10.06
N GLN A 141 8.90 5.56 -8.82
CA GLN A 141 7.70 5.22 -8.05
C GLN A 141 7.11 6.46 -7.40
N ARG A 142 5.88 6.80 -7.77
CA ARG A 142 5.22 8.08 -7.49
C ARG A 142 3.86 7.89 -6.86
N PHE A 143 3.30 8.99 -6.36
CA PHE A 143 1.90 9.06 -5.96
C PHE A 143 1.01 9.21 -7.19
N ILE A 144 0.71 8.10 -7.85
CA ILE A 144 -0.12 8.01 -9.06
C ILE A 144 -1.59 8.27 -8.72
N ILE A 145 -2.29 8.95 -9.63
CA ILE A 145 -3.71 9.28 -9.54
C ILE A 145 -4.53 8.27 -10.37
N ASP A 146 -5.68 7.89 -9.85
CA ASP A 146 -6.65 7.07 -10.58
C ASP A 146 -7.50 7.97 -11.48
N GLU A 147 -7.16 8.03 -12.75
CA GLU A 147 -7.78 8.94 -13.73
C GLU A 147 -9.18 8.50 -14.19
N ASN A 148 -9.71 7.39 -13.66
CA ASN A 148 -11.04 6.90 -14.04
C ASN A 148 -12.18 7.50 -13.21
N HIS A 149 -11.87 8.30 -12.20
CA HIS A 149 -12.85 8.84 -11.25
C HIS A 149 -12.48 10.27 -10.87
N ASP A 150 -13.49 11.16 -10.77
CA ASP A 150 -13.29 12.41 -10.05
C ASP A 150 -13.02 12.11 -8.59
N HIS A 151 -12.02 12.75 -8.01
CA HIS A 151 -11.74 12.52 -6.60
C HIS A 151 -11.03 13.68 -5.90
N ILE A 152 -11.26 13.76 -4.60
CA ILE A 152 -10.55 14.64 -3.68
C ILE A 152 -9.55 13.80 -2.89
N ILE A 153 -8.34 14.28 -2.81
CA ILE A 153 -7.21 13.69 -2.13
C ILE A 153 -6.70 14.66 -1.07
N GLY A 154 -7.03 14.41 0.18
CA GLY A 154 -6.46 15.16 1.30
C GLY A 154 -5.37 14.35 1.98
N PHE A 155 -4.25 14.97 2.37
CA PHE A 155 -3.25 14.29 3.16
C PHE A 155 -2.60 15.15 4.23
N GLN A 156 -2.15 14.46 5.27
CA GLN A 156 -1.26 14.98 6.29
C GLN A 156 0.14 14.46 6.00
N ALA A 157 1.08 15.37 5.81
CA ALA A 157 2.48 15.04 5.56
C ALA A 157 3.32 15.28 6.81
N THR A 158 4.11 14.29 7.19
CA THR A 158 5.24 14.45 8.12
C THR A 158 6.51 14.42 7.29
N VAL A 159 7.24 15.54 7.28
CA VAL A 159 8.49 15.69 6.52
C VAL A 159 9.65 15.71 7.48
N LEU A 160 10.56 14.77 7.32
CA LEU A 160 11.79 14.66 8.10
C LEU A 160 12.99 14.86 7.16
N GLY A 161 13.87 15.75 7.52
CA GLY A 161 15.17 15.94 6.87
C GLY A 161 16.29 15.82 7.89
N TYR A 162 17.36 15.09 7.53
CA TYR A 162 18.52 14.93 8.40
C TYR A 162 19.83 15.04 7.59
N ARG A 163 20.75 15.86 8.08
CA ARG A 163 22.08 16.00 7.51
C ARG A 163 22.97 14.80 7.85
N VAL A 164 23.60 14.20 6.85
CA VAL A 164 24.40 12.97 7.00
C VAL A 164 25.90 13.16 6.76
N ASP A 165 26.34 14.30 6.26
CA ASP A 165 27.75 14.59 6.08
C ASP A 165 28.43 15.04 7.39
N SER A 166 29.76 14.83 7.45
CA SER A 166 30.58 15.12 8.61
C SER A 166 30.70 16.62 8.86
N GLY A 167 30.04 17.16 9.84
CA GLY A 167 30.27 18.55 10.26
C GLY A 167 29.13 19.23 10.99
N GLY A 168 27.99 18.62 11.06
CA GLY A 168 26.83 19.17 11.77
C GLY A 168 26.09 18.09 12.51
N VAL A 169 26.44 17.84 13.75
CA VAL A 169 25.58 17.05 14.63
C VAL A 169 24.33 17.88 14.89
N GLY A 170 23.16 17.41 14.39
CA GLY A 170 21.88 17.94 14.79
C GLY A 170 21.16 18.84 13.79
N ASP A 171 21.67 19.03 12.57
CA ASP A 171 20.90 19.70 11.53
C ASP A 171 19.73 18.81 11.10
N CYS A 172 18.51 19.20 11.43
CA CYS A 172 17.29 18.46 11.09
C CYS A 172 16.12 19.41 10.81
N LEU A 173 15.16 18.85 10.03
CA LEU A 173 13.84 19.44 9.82
C LEU A 173 12.80 18.42 10.24
N ASN A 174 11.79 18.86 10.99
CA ASN A 174 10.56 18.12 11.22
C ASN A 174 9.39 19.04 10.95
N ARG A 175 8.64 18.79 9.88
CA ARG A 175 7.54 19.62 9.43
C ARG A 175 6.27 18.81 9.29
N PHE A 176 5.16 19.40 9.73
CA PHE A 176 3.84 18.82 9.60
C PHE A 176 2.94 19.70 8.73
N GLN A 177 2.39 19.15 7.66
CA GLN A 177 1.63 19.89 6.66
C GLN A 177 0.31 19.20 6.32
N HIS A 178 -0.69 20.01 5.91
CA HIS A 178 -1.94 19.53 5.30
C HIS A 178 -2.01 20.05 3.88
N VAL A 179 -2.37 19.17 2.96
CA VAL A 179 -2.48 19.48 1.53
C VAL A 179 -3.71 18.79 0.97
N THR A 180 -4.38 19.43 0.01
CA THR A 180 -5.52 18.86 -0.70
C THR A 180 -5.32 19.01 -2.19
N PHE A 181 -5.61 17.96 -2.94
CA PHE A 181 -5.67 17.93 -4.39
C PHE A 181 -7.05 17.47 -4.84
N GLU A 182 -7.43 17.88 -6.02
CA GLU A 182 -8.64 17.46 -6.72
C GLU A 182 -8.25 16.99 -8.12
N TYR A 183 -8.86 15.89 -8.55
CA TYR A 183 -8.76 15.43 -9.93
C TYR A 183 -10.15 15.39 -10.56
N GLU A 184 -10.30 15.98 -11.74
CA GLU A 184 -11.52 15.97 -12.53
C GLU A 184 -11.33 15.19 -13.82
N VAL A 185 -12.09 14.13 -14.01
CA VAL A 185 -12.06 13.30 -15.24
C VAL A 185 -12.46 14.13 -16.48
N SER A 186 -13.44 15.03 -16.31
CA SER A 186 -13.96 15.85 -17.43
C SER A 186 -12.93 16.78 -18.05
N SER A 187 -12.00 17.28 -17.26
CA SER A 187 -10.92 18.16 -17.71
C SER A 187 -9.59 17.42 -17.88
N GLY A 188 -9.45 16.23 -17.30
CA GLY A 188 -8.18 15.52 -17.18
C GLY A 188 -7.16 16.32 -16.36
N SER A 189 -7.62 17.05 -15.34
CA SER A 189 -6.81 17.98 -14.58
C SER A 189 -6.64 17.54 -13.14
N LEU A 190 -5.38 17.52 -12.69
CA LEU A 190 -5.00 17.36 -11.30
C LEU A 190 -4.54 18.72 -10.74
N ASP A 191 -5.25 19.26 -9.79
CA ASP A 191 -4.98 20.58 -9.23
C ASP A 191 -4.85 20.57 -7.72
N GLN A 192 -3.97 21.41 -7.17
CA GLN A 192 -3.92 21.64 -5.74
C GLN A 192 -5.02 22.60 -5.32
N VAL A 193 -5.88 22.15 -4.39
CA VAL A 193 -6.97 22.96 -3.83
C VAL A 193 -6.45 23.79 -2.67
N GLY A 194 -6.40 25.10 -2.85
CA GLY A 194 -5.92 26.03 -1.85
C GLY A 194 -4.39 25.96 -1.65
N SER A 195 -3.92 26.45 -0.51
CA SER A 195 -2.50 26.46 -0.16
C SER A 195 -2.15 25.37 0.83
N THR A 196 -0.91 24.88 0.78
CA THR A 196 -0.35 24.00 1.82
C THR A 196 -0.38 24.69 3.17
N SER A 197 -1.02 24.08 4.15
CA SER A 197 -1.06 24.57 5.53
C SER A 197 0.03 23.89 6.36
N THR A 198 1.03 24.64 6.80
CA THR A 198 2.05 24.14 7.73
C THR A 198 1.60 24.34 9.17
N LYS A 199 1.51 23.26 9.94
CA LYS A 199 1.06 23.30 11.36
C LYS A 199 2.22 23.44 12.33
N THR A 200 3.32 22.78 12.07
CA THR A 200 4.49 22.76 12.95
C THR A 200 5.73 22.70 12.06
N ASP A 201 6.72 23.49 12.43
CA ASP A 201 8.00 23.51 11.73
C ASP A 201 9.11 23.62 12.76
N HIS A 202 9.73 22.51 13.10
CA HIS A 202 10.88 22.43 13.98
C HIS A 202 12.14 22.35 13.13
N LYS A 203 12.96 23.39 13.19
CA LYS A 203 14.19 23.52 12.43
C LYS A 203 15.39 23.69 13.34
N ASN A 204 16.38 22.88 13.10
CA ASN A 204 17.73 23.12 13.62
C ASN A 204 18.70 23.12 12.43
N HIS A 205 18.47 24.02 11.47
CA HIS A 205 19.24 24.11 10.23
C HIS A 205 19.15 25.52 9.61
N SER A 206 19.92 25.76 8.53
CA SER A 206 19.79 26.97 7.74
C SER A 206 18.40 27.05 7.04
N ASN A 207 17.87 28.25 6.83
CA ASN A 207 16.54 28.51 6.29
C ASN A 207 16.30 28.03 4.83
N SER A 208 17.27 27.33 4.21
CA SER A 208 17.18 26.89 2.82
C SER A 208 16.47 25.55 2.61
N TRP A 209 16.32 24.74 3.68
CA TRP A 209 15.65 23.44 3.56
C TRP A 209 14.15 23.61 3.42
N ASP A 210 13.59 22.94 2.43
CA ASP A 210 12.17 23.05 2.13
C ASP A 210 11.63 21.79 1.47
N ASN A 211 10.31 21.70 1.36
CA ASN A 211 9.62 20.67 0.59
C ASN A 211 8.38 21.27 -0.08
N ARG A 212 7.93 20.61 -1.15
CA ARG A 212 6.67 20.93 -1.81
C ARG A 212 6.01 19.69 -2.41
N PHE A 213 4.73 19.82 -2.64
CA PHE A 213 3.90 18.83 -3.34
C PHE A 213 3.40 19.50 -4.62
N VAL A 214 3.58 18.83 -5.75
CA VAL A 214 3.30 19.43 -7.06
C VAL A 214 2.42 18.49 -7.87
N ALA A 215 1.26 18.99 -8.30
CA ALA A 215 0.46 18.31 -9.32
C ALA A 215 1.26 18.25 -10.62
N THR A 216 1.33 17.10 -11.23
CA THR A 216 2.12 16.88 -12.44
C THR A 216 1.29 16.06 -13.42
N THR A 217 1.08 16.65 -14.60
CA THR A 217 0.44 15.96 -15.73
C THR A 217 1.38 14.90 -16.29
N GLY A 218 0.85 13.72 -16.55
CA GLY A 218 1.60 12.57 -17.06
C GLY A 218 0.66 11.56 -17.69
N THR A 219 1.06 10.32 -17.71
CA THR A 219 0.21 9.17 -18.07
C THR A 219 0.67 7.98 -17.23
N PRO A 220 0.03 7.76 -16.07
CA PRO A 220 -1.01 8.59 -15.42
C PRO A 220 -0.46 9.85 -14.74
N ASP A 221 -1.37 10.79 -14.39
CA ASP A 221 -1.09 11.95 -13.56
C ASP A 221 -0.61 11.56 -12.17
N PHE A 222 0.19 12.40 -11.54
CA PHE A 222 0.76 12.10 -10.22
C PHE A 222 1.05 13.35 -9.39
N ILE A 223 1.08 13.16 -8.08
CA ILE A 223 1.57 14.16 -7.13
C ILE A 223 3.06 13.91 -6.90
N LYS A 224 3.88 14.87 -7.30
CA LYS A 224 5.33 14.86 -7.07
C LYS A 224 5.63 15.34 -5.65
N VAL A 225 6.48 14.61 -4.95
CA VAL A 225 7.04 15.00 -3.66
C VAL A 225 8.47 15.48 -3.90
N GLU A 226 8.74 16.74 -3.62
CA GLU A 226 10.06 17.34 -3.84
C GLU A 226 10.60 17.91 -2.53
N CYS A 227 11.89 17.70 -2.30
CA CYS A 227 12.62 18.25 -1.18
C CYS A 227 13.82 19.06 -1.66
N LYS A 228 14.23 20.05 -0.86
CA LYS A 228 15.31 20.96 -1.15
C LYS A 228 16.23 21.08 0.05
N GLY A 229 17.52 20.81 -0.16
CA GLY A 229 18.56 20.98 0.84
C GLY A 229 19.30 22.31 0.72
N ASN A 230 20.60 22.24 0.85
CA ASN A 230 21.55 23.34 0.63
C ASN A 230 22.76 22.88 -0.20
N ASN A 231 23.57 23.81 -0.68
CA ASN A 231 24.71 23.52 -1.56
C ASN A 231 25.92 22.90 -0.85
N THR A 232 25.89 22.71 0.45
CA THR A 232 27.07 22.33 1.24
C THR A 232 26.88 21.05 2.04
N SER A 233 25.72 20.43 1.93
CA SER A 233 25.37 19.29 2.77
C SER A 233 24.54 18.26 2.04
N THR A 234 24.75 17.00 2.39
CA THR A 234 23.92 15.89 1.99
C THR A 234 22.80 15.71 3.01
N ILE A 235 21.55 15.79 2.56
CA ILE A 235 20.37 15.65 3.40
C ILE A 235 19.59 14.40 2.99
N HIS A 236 19.35 13.52 3.94
CA HIS A 236 18.39 12.43 3.77
C HIS A 236 16.99 12.90 4.15
N TRP A 237 16.03 12.56 3.32
CA TRP A 237 14.62 12.92 3.47
C TRP A 237 13.77 11.69 3.66
N SER A 238 12.80 11.78 4.56
CA SER A 238 11.67 10.86 4.68
C SER A 238 10.38 11.67 4.77
N VAL A 239 9.44 11.36 3.90
CA VAL A 239 8.11 12.01 3.88
C VAL A 239 7.04 10.94 4.02
N ILE A 240 6.29 11.02 5.11
CA ILE A 240 5.19 10.10 5.40
C ILE A 240 3.88 10.84 5.13
N LEU A 241 3.08 10.32 4.20
CA LEU A 241 1.76 10.83 3.88
C LEU A 241 0.68 9.94 4.50
N ASN A 242 -0.18 10.53 5.34
CA ASN A 242 -1.46 9.93 5.71
C ASN A 242 -2.51 10.47 4.75
N VAL A 243 -2.90 9.69 3.78
CA VAL A 243 -3.75 10.07 2.66
C VAL A 243 -5.20 9.68 2.95
N TYR A 244 -6.14 10.54 2.60
CA TYR A 244 -7.58 10.31 2.62
C TYR A 244 -8.11 10.59 1.24
N GLU A 245 -8.73 9.60 0.62
CA GLU A 245 -9.29 9.71 -0.73
C GLU A 245 -10.81 9.51 -0.68
N LEU A 246 -11.52 10.37 -1.39
CA LEU A 246 -12.93 10.24 -1.68
C LEU A 246 -13.12 10.33 -3.19
N LYS A 247 -13.57 9.23 -3.80
CA LYS A 247 -13.84 9.14 -5.25
C LYS A 247 -15.33 9.15 -5.51
N THR A 248 -15.73 9.74 -6.63
CA THR A 248 -17.08 9.54 -7.14
C THR A 248 -17.26 8.08 -7.56
N SER A 249 -18.46 7.56 -7.45
CA SER A 249 -18.75 6.29 -8.10
C SER A 249 -18.69 6.50 -9.60
N ALA A 250 -18.07 5.59 -10.33
CA ALA A 250 -18.29 5.52 -11.77
C ALA A 250 -19.80 5.48 -12.03
N ILE A 251 -20.27 6.41 -12.85
CA ILE A 251 -21.66 6.46 -13.32
C ILE A 251 -21.84 5.33 -14.33
#